data_eda3d4bf720b5eef0cd746ce88d0c48e
#
_entry.id   eda3d4bf720b5eef0cd746ce88d0c48e
#
_cell.length_a   1.000
_cell.length_b   1.000
_cell.length_c   1.000
_cell.angle_alpha   90.00
_cell.angle_beta   90.00
_cell.angle_gamma   90.00
#
_symmetry.space_group_name_H-M   'P 1'
#
loop_
_entity.id
_entity.type
_entity.pdbx_description
1 polymer ?
#
loop_
_entity_poly.entity_id
_entity_poly.type
_entity_poly.pdbx_seq_one_letter_code
_entity_poly.pdbx_strand_id
1 'polypeptide(L)'
;FTMKVRGLPKDTSTPSITREPDKCILCRRCIEACSVVQSVNALGLENRGHNAMVVPTLGGNLADSPCVMCGQCIHACPVGAITENELLAAIADPDKVVVTQIAPAVRTAIGEEVGLETGQMPMEVFVAGLRQVGFDYVLHTNFTADLTIIEEANELLQRLEKGGKLPMITSCSPGWIKFIEHQFPAYLDHLSTCKSPQQMFGALAKTYYPEKAGLDPGKIVTVSIMPCTAKKFEAER
;
A
#
# COMPACT_ATOMS: atom_id res chain seq x y z
N PHE A 1 -12.30 9.44 37.79
CA PHE A 1 -12.68 8.35 36.88
C PHE A 1 -11.42 7.62 36.48
N THR A 2 -11.17 6.45 37.07
CA THR A 2 -10.13 5.55 36.57
C THR A 2 -10.68 4.88 35.30
N MET A 3 -10.08 5.15 34.15
CA MET A 3 -10.39 4.41 32.92
C MET A 3 -10.06 2.93 33.16
N LYS A 4 -11.08 2.09 33.12
CA LYS A 4 -10.89 0.65 33.22
C LYS A 4 -10.45 0.13 31.85
N VAL A 5 -9.17 -0.17 31.68
CA VAL A 5 -8.64 -0.85 30.51
C VAL A 5 -9.27 -2.24 30.44
N ARG A 6 -9.89 -2.59 29.31
CA ARG A 6 -10.61 -3.88 29.16
C ARG A 6 -9.68 -5.07 28.92
N GLY A 7 -8.41 -4.82 28.60
CA GLY A 7 -7.43 -5.84 28.29
C GLY A 7 -7.72 -6.59 26.99
N LEU A 8 -8.28 -5.88 26.00
CA LEU A 8 -8.63 -6.47 24.71
C LEU A 8 -7.35 -6.72 23.88
N PRO A 9 -7.26 -7.86 23.20
CA PRO A 9 -6.08 -8.19 22.42
C PRO A 9 -5.90 -7.20 21.25
N LYS A 10 -4.65 -6.91 20.93
CA LYS A 10 -4.31 -6.22 19.69
C LYS A 10 -4.61 -7.12 18.50
N ASP A 11 -5.17 -6.54 17.46
CA ASP A 11 -5.36 -7.21 16.18
C ASP A 11 -4.22 -6.79 15.24
N THR A 12 -3.28 -7.70 15.03
CA THR A 12 -2.13 -7.59 14.11
C THR A 12 -2.25 -8.59 12.96
N SER A 13 -3.46 -8.98 12.63
CA SER A 13 -3.73 -10.02 11.63
C SER A 13 -3.41 -9.61 10.20
N THR A 14 -3.41 -8.29 9.93
CA THR A 14 -2.99 -7.77 8.62
C THR A 14 -1.55 -7.26 8.66
N PRO A 15 -0.79 -7.36 7.57
CA PRO A 15 0.58 -6.88 7.53
C PRO A 15 0.70 -5.37 7.66
N SER A 16 -0.32 -4.61 7.24
CA SER A 16 -0.25 -3.14 7.16
C SER A 16 -0.96 -2.40 8.28
N ILE A 17 -1.90 -3.02 9.00
CA ILE A 17 -2.76 -2.32 9.95
C ILE A 17 -2.81 -3.07 11.28
N THR A 18 -2.43 -2.39 12.36
CA THR A 18 -2.69 -2.85 13.74
C THR A 18 -3.88 -2.11 14.34
N ARG A 19 -4.70 -2.83 15.07
CA ARG A 19 -5.78 -2.27 15.88
C ARG A 19 -5.55 -2.55 17.36
N GLU A 20 -5.62 -1.49 18.16
CA GLU A 20 -5.57 -1.55 19.64
C GLU A 20 -6.92 -1.11 20.21
N PRO A 21 -7.87 -2.04 20.40
CA PRO A 21 -9.23 -1.70 20.84
C PRO A 21 -9.28 -0.94 22.17
N ASP A 22 -8.32 -1.16 23.07
CA ASP A 22 -8.27 -0.48 24.37
C ASP A 22 -7.98 1.02 24.27
N LYS A 23 -7.37 1.49 23.17
CA LYS A 23 -7.18 2.91 22.89
C LYS A 23 -8.41 3.58 22.27
N CYS A 24 -9.40 2.80 21.84
CA CYS A 24 -10.52 3.30 21.06
C CYS A 24 -11.51 4.10 21.92
N ILE A 25 -11.78 5.34 21.52
CA ILE A 25 -12.77 6.24 22.17
C ILE A 25 -14.17 6.16 21.55
N LEU A 26 -14.41 5.20 20.66
CA LEU A 26 -15.71 4.95 19.99
C LEU A 26 -16.24 6.15 19.17
N CYS A 27 -15.37 6.99 18.63
CA CYS A 27 -15.75 8.17 17.82
C CYS A 27 -16.33 7.78 16.43
N ARG A 28 -16.18 6.53 15.99
CA ARG A 28 -16.71 5.94 14.75
C ARG A 28 -16.16 6.53 13.44
N ARG A 29 -15.23 7.46 13.46
CA ARG A 29 -14.64 8.06 12.26
C ARG A 29 -14.02 7.03 11.32
N CYS A 30 -13.39 5.99 11.87
CA CYS A 30 -12.83 4.89 11.08
C CYS A 30 -13.91 4.07 10.35
N ILE A 31 -15.10 3.88 10.96
CA ILE A 31 -16.24 3.21 10.32
C ILE A 31 -16.74 4.07 9.16
N GLU A 32 -16.94 5.36 9.39
CA GLU A 32 -17.37 6.29 8.35
C GLU A 32 -16.38 6.38 7.19
N ALA A 33 -15.09 6.50 7.48
CA ALA A 33 -14.04 6.46 6.45
C ALA A 33 -14.06 5.15 5.64
N CYS A 34 -14.31 4.02 6.29
CA CYS A 34 -14.37 2.72 5.64
C CYS A 34 -15.66 2.52 4.82
N SER A 35 -16.81 2.95 5.33
CA SER A 35 -18.12 2.70 4.72
C SER A 35 -18.53 3.76 3.71
N VAL A 36 -18.34 5.06 4.03
CA VAL A 36 -18.81 6.17 3.21
C VAL A 36 -17.73 6.60 2.22
N VAL A 37 -16.50 6.82 2.68
CA VAL A 37 -15.42 7.33 1.82
C VAL A 37 -14.88 6.24 0.90
N GLN A 38 -14.63 5.04 1.44
CA GLN A 38 -14.04 3.92 0.67
C GLN A 38 -15.05 2.89 0.17
N SER A 39 -16.29 2.92 0.67
CA SER A 39 -17.36 1.96 0.31
C SER A 39 -16.98 0.47 0.54
N VAL A 40 -16.03 0.21 1.46
CA VAL A 40 -15.51 -1.16 1.72
C VAL A 40 -16.30 -1.87 2.81
N ASN A 41 -16.79 -1.13 3.83
CA ASN A 41 -17.54 -1.68 4.97
C ASN A 41 -16.80 -2.78 5.78
N ALA A 42 -15.48 -2.69 5.89
CA ALA A 42 -14.68 -3.65 6.64
C ALA A 42 -14.74 -3.44 8.16
N LEU A 43 -15.20 -2.29 8.65
CA LEU A 43 -15.32 -1.96 10.06
C LEU A 43 -16.78 -1.66 10.41
N GLY A 44 -17.22 -2.16 11.56
CA GLY A 44 -18.55 -1.94 12.10
C GLY A 44 -18.52 -1.72 13.61
N LEU A 45 -19.70 -1.50 14.19
CA LEU A 45 -19.89 -1.41 15.64
C LEU A 45 -20.54 -2.71 16.12
N GLU A 46 -19.93 -3.33 17.12
CA GLU A 46 -20.47 -4.49 17.81
C GLU A 46 -20.85 -4.14 19.25
N ASN A 47 -21.86 -4.81 19.78
CA ASN A 47 -22.38 -4.62 21.11
C ASN A 47 -22.99 -3.22 21.37
N ARG A 48 -23.46 -2.99 22.59
CA ARG A 48 -24.12 -1.73 23.00
C ARG A 48 -23.62 -1.28 24.38
N GLY A 49 -23.82 0.00 24.66
CA GLY A 49 -23.50 0.59 25.94
C GLY A 49 -22.01 0.45 26.27
N HIS A 50 -21.70 0.01 27.47
CA HIS A 50 -20.33 -0.13 27.95
C HIS A 50 -19.49 -1.19 27.17
N ASN A 51 -20.16 -2.13 26.56
CA ASN A 51 -19.49 -3.21 25.79
C ASN A 51 -19.36 -2.87 24.31
N ALA A 52 -19.80 -1.70 23.86
CA ALA A 52 -19.66 -1.29 22.47
C ALA A 52 -18.20 -1.33 22.02
N MET A 53 -17.94 -1.83 20.82
CA MET A 53 -16.61 -1.93 20.23
C MET A 53 -16.65 -1.67 18.72
N VAL A 54 -15.59 -1.07 18.19
CA VAL A 54 -15.34 -1.08 16.75
C VAL A 54 -14.65 -2.39 16.41
N VAL A 55 -15.26 -3.17 15.53
CA VAL A 55 -14.77 -4.50 15.14
C VAL A 55 -14.75 -4.63 13.62
N PRO A 56 -14.02 -5.62 13.06
CA PRO A 56 -14.18 -5.99 11.67
C PRO A 56 -15.61 -6.51 11.40
N THR A 57 -16.13 -6.17 10.24
CA THR A 57 -17.43 -6.69 9.78
C THR A 57 -17.32 -8.22 9.65
N LEU A 58 -18.28 -8.97 10.09
CA LEU A 58 -18.30 -10.44 10.20
C LEU A 58 -17.63 -10.99 11.47
N GLY A 59 -17.13 -10.12 12.37
CA GLY A 59 -16.40 -10.55 13.58
C GLY A 59 -14.98 -11.04 13.28
N GLY A 60 -14.25 -11.43 14.32
CA GLY A 60 -12.90 -11.96 14.16
C GLY A 60 -11.83 -10.88 13.95
N ASN A 61 -10.85 -11.18 13.12
CA ASN A 61 -9.69 -10.33 12.83
C ASN A 61 -9.91 -9.46 11.59
N LEU A 62 -9.12 -8.41 11.44
CA LEU A 62 -9.22 -7.53 10.27
C LEU A 62 -8.87 -8.26 8.97
N ALA A 63 -7.97 -9.25 9.01
CA ALA A 63 -7.63 -10.08 7.85
C ALA A 63 -8.81 -10.90 7.30
N ASP A 64 -9.77 -11.28 8.17
CA ASP A 64 -10.93 -12.08 7.80
C ASP A 64 -12.10 -11.23 7.26
N SER A 65 -11.92 -9.90 7.24
CA SER A 65 -12.92 -8.94 6.76
C SER A 65 -12.66 -8.52 5.30
N PRO A 66 -13.59 -7.86 4.62
CA PRO A 66 -13.37 -7.33 3.26
C PRO A 66 -12.36 -6.16 3.20
N CYS A 67 -11.50 -6.00 4.19
CA CYS A 67 -10.53 -4.92 4.26
C CYS A 67 -9.57 -4.95 3.06
N VAL A 68 -9.47 -3.83 2.36
CA VAL A 68 -8.54 -3.63 1.24
C VAL A 68 -7.27 -2.90 1.67
N MET A 69 -7.00 -2.80 2.96
CA MET A 69 -5.83 -2.18 3.57
C MET A 69 -5.49 -0.76 3.07
N CYS A 70 -6.52 0.00 2.71
CA CYS A 70 -6.37 1.35 2.16
C CYS A 70 -5.78 2.38 3.15
N GLY A 71 -5.80 2.10 4.48
CA GLY A 71 -5.25 2.98 5.52
C GLY A 71 -6.13 4.18 5.91
N GLN A 72 -7.28 4.42 5.28
CA GLN A 72 -8.13 5.58 5.59
C GLN A 72 -8.61 5.59 7.05
N CYS A 73 -8.83 4.41 7.63
CA CYS A 73 -9.18 4.28 9.05
C CYS A 73 -8.05 4.71 10.00
N ILE A 74 -6.78 4.60 9.57
CA ILE A 74 -5.62 5.08 10.32
C ILE A 74 -5.65 6.61 10.40
N HIS A 75 -5.78 7.28 9.25
CA HIS A 75 -5.87 8.75 9.18
C HIS A 75 -7.09 9.30 9.93
N ALA A 76 -8.20 8.59 9.90
CA ALA A 76 -9.42 8.99 10.60
C ALA A 76 -9.36 8.80 12.11
N CYS A 77 -8.41 8.00 12.64
CA CYS A 77 -8.35 7.68 14.06
C CYS A 77 -7.61 8.76 14.89
N PRO A 78 -8.29 9.55 15.74
CA PRO A 78 -7.68 10.66 16.44
C PRO A 78 -6.80 10.25 17.63
N VAL A 79 -6.85 8.96 18.05
CA VAL A 79 -6.18 8.46 19.26
C VAL A 79 -5.16 7.35 18.97
N GLY A 80 -4.88 7.07 17.71
CA GLY A 80 -3.94 6.03 17.33
C GLY A 80 -4.36 4.61 17.77
N ALA A 81 -5.68 4.36 17.87
CA ALA A 81 -6.20 3.01 18.10
C ALA A 81 -6.11 2.12 16.85
N ILE A 82 -5.82 2.71 15.70
CA ILE A 82 -5.52 2.04 14.44
C ILE A 82 -4.24 2.69 13.90
N THR A 83 -3.21 1.88 13.67
CA THR A 83 -1.87 2.33 13.27
C THR A 83 -1.32 1.49 12.13
N GLU A 84 -0.35 2.02 11.42
CA GLU A 84 0.48 1.25 10.49
C GLU A 84 1.52 0.43 11.25
N ASN A 85 1.75 -0.81 10.82
CA ASN A 85 2.51 -1.77 11.62
C ASN A 85 4.02 -1.75 11.41
N GLU A 86 4.46 -1.71 10.18
CA GLU A 86 5.80 -2.27 9.89
C GLU A 86 6.83 -1.21 9.54
N LEU A 87 6.41 -0.07 8.99
CA LEU A 87 7.34 0.92 8.48
C LEU A 87 8.20 1.55 9.59
N LEU A 88 7.57 2.04 10.64
CA LEU A 88 8.31 2.69 11.75
C LEU A 88 9.18 1.71 12.51
N ALA A 89 8.72 0.46 12.66
CA ALA A 89 9.52 -0.60 13.27
C ALA A 89 10.73 -0.96 12.39
N ALA A 90 10.54 -1.03 11.07
CA ALA A 90 11.65 -1.29 10.14
C ALA A 90 12.68 -0.15 10.12
N ILE A 91 12.21 1.11 10.15
CA ILE A 91 13.09 2.29 10.23
C ILE A 91 13.88 2.34 11.53
N ALA A 92 13.28 1.89 12.63
CA ALA A 92 13.93 1.87 13.94
C ALA A 92 14.87 0.68 14.16
N ASP A 93 14.83 -0.32 13.29
CA ASP A 93 15.64 -1.54 13.39
C ASP A 93 16.99 -1.34 12.69
N PRO A 94 18.13 -1.27 13.43
CA PRO A 94 19.44 -1.05 12.83
C PRO A 94 19.92 -2.21 11.93
N ASP A 95 19.29 -3.39 12.03
CA ASP A 95 19.61 -4.54 11.19
C ASP A 95 18.85 -4.54 9.86
N LYS A 96 17.95 -3.59 9.63
CA LYS A 96 17.20 -3.45 8.39
C LYS A 96 17.75 -2.32 7.51
N VAL A 97 17.58 -2.48 6.21
CA VAL A 97 17.86 -1.47 5.20
C VAL A 97 16.54 -1.11 4.53
N VAL A 98 16.04 0.08 4.79
CA VAL A 98 14.72 0.51 4.29
C VAL A 98 14.88 1.26 2.98
N VAL A 99 14.44 0.63 1.89
CA VAL A 99 14.50 1.14 0.53
C VAL A 99 13.11 1.57 0.09
N THR A 100 12.95 2.83 -0.31
CA THR A 100 11.65 3.30 -0.80
C THR A 100 11.68 3.64 -2.28
N GLN A 101 10.52 3.47 -2.93
CA GLN A 101 10.22 4.00 -4.25
C GLN A 101 9.09 5.02 -4.18
N ILE A 102 9.17 6.02 -5.03
CA ILE A 102 8.21 7.13 -5.09
C ILE A 102 7.51 7.12 -6.45
N ALA A 103 6.17 7.08 -6.44
CA ALA A 103 5.38 7.29 -7.66
C ALA A 103 5.43 8.76 -8.11
N PRO A 104 5.47 9.03 -9.42
CA PRO A 104 5.51 10.40 -9.95
C PRO A 104 4.37 11.30 -9.45
N ALA A 105 3.16 10.75 -9.34
CA ALA A 105 1.99 11.49 -8.88
C ALA A 105 2.07 11.94 -7.42
N VAL A 106 2.78 11.21 -6.56
CA VAL A 106 3.00 11.63 -5.16
C VAL A 106 3.78 12.93 -5.10
N ARG A 107 4.85 13.06 -5.89
CA ARG A 107 5.64 14.29 -5.97
C ARG A 107 4.78 15.49 -6.41
N THR A 108 3.87 15.25 -7.35
CA THR A 108 3.00 16.30 -7.88
C THR A 108 2.04 16.82 -6.80
N ALA A 109 1.49 15.93 -5.99
CA ALA A 109 0.47 16.27 -4.99
C ALA A 109 1.05 16.76 -3.66
N ILE A 110 2.17 16.19 -3.19
CA ILE A 110 2.66 16.44 -1.82
C ILE A 110 3.10 17.90 -1.59
N GLY A 111 3.39 18.66 -2.65
CA GLY A 111 3.74 20.08 -2.55
C GLY A 111 2.64 20.91 -1.89
N GLU A 112 1.38 20.59 -2.12
CA GLU A 112 0.23 21.28 -1.56
C GLU A 112 0.17 21.17 -0.02
N GLU A 113 0.56 20.03 0.54
CA GLU A 113 0.60 19.79 1.99
C GLU A 113 1.63 20.67 2.73
N VAL A 114 2.63 21.17 2.00
CA VAL A 114 3.67 22.06 2.54
C VAL A 114 3.53 23.51 2.02
N GLY A 115 2.38 23.84 1.44
CA GLY A 115 2.05 25.20 0.98
C GLY A 115 2.68 25.60 -0.37
N LEU A 116 3.12 24.64 -1.18
CA LEU A 116 3.58 24.87 -2.54
C LEU A 116 2.43 24.66 -3.52
N GLU A 117 2.54 25.22 -4.72
CA GLU A 117 1.60 24.92 -5.80
C GLU A 117 1.78 23.48 -6.30
N THR A 118 0.73 22.93 -6.86
CA THR A 118 0.74 21.57 -7.46
C THR A 118 1.91 21.40 -8.42
N GLY A 119 2.68 20.34 -8.21
CA GLY A 119 3.83 20.01 -9.05
C GLY A 119 5.12 20.78 -8.78
N GLN A 120 5.13 21.73 -7.85
CA GLN A 120 6.31 22.55 -7.52
C GLN A 120 7.22 21.95 -6.45
N MET A 121 6.93 20.75 -5.91
CA MET A 121 7.85 20.10 -4.96
C MET A 121 9.17 19.73 -5.62
N PRO A 122 10.31 20.36 -5.22
CA PRO A 122 11.62 19.95 -5.71
C PRO A 122 11.91 18.52 -5.25
N MET A 123 12.43 17.69 -6.16
CA MET A 123 12.68 16.28 -5.84
C MET A 123 13.73 16.13 -4.75
N GLU A 124 14.75 16.98 -4.78
CA GLU A 124 15.84 16.99 -3.79
C GLU A 124 15.33 17.24 -2.37
N VAL A 125 14.36 18.15 -2.23
CA VAL A 125 13.72 18.46 -0.94
C VAL A 125 12.90 17.29 -0.46
N PHE A 126 12.12 16.66 -1.35
CA PHE A 126 11.31 15.50 -1.01
C PHE A 126 12.18 14.30 -0.60
N VAL A 127 13.23 14.02 -1.36
CA VAL A 127 14.21 12.96 -1.04
C VAL A 127 14.91 13.24 0.30
N ALA A 128 15.32 14.49 0.55
CA ALA A 128 15.94 14.88 1.81
C ALA A 128 14.99 14.67 3.00
N GLY A 129 13.72 15.04 2.84
CA GLY A 129 12.68 14.78 3.85
C GLY A 129 12.51 13.30 4.16
N LEU A 130 12.45 12.45 3.14
CA LEU A 130 12.33 10.99 3.34
C LEU A 130 13.56 10.39 4.04
N ARG A 131 14.76 10.87 3.72
CA ARG A 131 15.98 10.48 4.44
C ARG A 131 15.97 10.91 5.90
N GLN A 132 15.42 12.09 6.21
CA GLN A 132 15.25 12.54 7.60
C GLN A 132 14.23 11.69 8.37
N VAL A 133 13.22 11.14 7.69
CA VAL A 133 12.27 10.18 8.28
C VAL A 133 12.96 8.87 8.65
N GLY A 134 14.06 8.51 7.96
CA GLY A 134 14.86 7.32 8.24
C GLY A 134 14.92 6.29 7.12
N PHE A 135 14.56 6.67 5.89
CA PHE A 135 14.79 5.81 4.74
C PHE A 135 16.27 5.82 4.33
N ASP A 136 16.89 4.65 4.20
CA ASP A 136 18.29 4.52 3.79
C ASP A 136 18.49 4.84 2.32
N TYR A 137 17.59 4.34 1.47
CA TYR A 137 17.63 4.57 0.02
C TYR A 137 16.28 5.03 -0.49
N VAL A 138 16.29 6.14 -1.24
CA VAL A 138 15.12 6.73 -1.87
C VAL A 138 15.31 6.66 -3.38
N LEU A 139 14.51 5.86 -4.04
CA LEU A 139 14.61 5.57 -5.48
C LEU A 139 13.33 6.02 -6.20
N HIS A 140 13.40 6.09 -7.52
CA HIS A 140 12.29 6.46 -8.38
C HIS A 140 11.64 5.25 -9.03
N THR A 141 10.31 5.19 -9.03
CA THR A 141 9.55 4.20 -9.78
C THR A 141 9.74 4.33 -11.30
N ASN A 142 10.23 5.48 -11.80
CA ASN A 142 10.45 5.71 -13.24
C ASN A 142 11.34 4.66 -13.87
N PHE A 143 12.42 4.25 -13.21
CA PHE A 143 13.31 3.21 -13.73
C PHE A 143 12.58 1.90 -14.02
N THR A 144 11.72 1.47 -13.10
CA THR A 144 10.94 0.25 -13.28
C THR A 144 9.73 0.45 -14.16
N ALA A 145 9.24 1.67 -14.34
CA ALA A 145 8.24 2.01 -15.34
C ALA A 145 8.82 1.88 -16.75
N ASP A 146 10.04 2.38 -16.99
CA ASP A 146 10.74 2.20 -18.28
C ASP A 146 10.97 0.72 -18.58
N LEU A 147 11.37 -0.07 -17.58
CA LEU A 147 11.51 -1.50 -17.72
C LEU A 147 10.17 -2.17 -18.08
N THR A 148 9.07 -1.79 -17.42
CA THR A 148 7.74 -2.31 -17.74
C THR A 148 7.35 -1.99 -19.18
N ILE A 149 7.62 -0.79 -19.67
CA ILE A 149 7.35 -0.40 -21.07
C ILE A 149 8.10 -1.29 -22.04
N ILE A 150 9.39 -1.57 -21.78
CA ILE A 150 10.22 -2.44 -22.63
C ILE A 150 9.67 -3.86 -22.64
N GLU A 151 9.33 -4.42 -21.51
CA GLU A 151 8.81 -5.77 -21.38
C GLU A 151 7.42 -5.92 -22.02
N GLU A 152 6.51 -4.94 -21.81
CA GLU A 152 5.20 -4.94 -22.46
C GLU A 152 5.31 -4.78 -23.99
N ALA A 153 6.23 -3.94 -24.46
CA ALA A 153 6.50 -3.81 -25.90
C ALA A 153 6.98 -5.14 -26.51
N ASN A 154 7.90 -5.82 -25.83
CA ASN A 154 8.39 -7.14 -26.25
C ASN A 154 7.25 -8.18 -26.26
N GLU A 155 6.39 -8.17 -25.24
CA GLU A 155 5.22 -9.05 -25.18
C GLU A 155 4.27 -8.76 -26.35
N LEU A 156 3.99 -7.49 -26.66
CA LEU A 156 3.15 -7.12 -27.79
C LEU A 156 3.71 -7.62 -29.12
N LEU A 157 5.01 -7.42 -29.35
CA LEU A 157 5.67 -7.93 -30.57
C LEU A 157 5.56 -9.44 -30.67
N GLN A 158 5.78 -10.16 -29.57
CA GLN A 158 5.62 -11.62 -29.54
C GLN A 158 4.18 -12.06 -29.83
N ARG A 159 3.17 -11.35 -29.30
CA ARG A 159 1.76 -11.63 -29.58
C ARG A 159 1.40 -11.40 -31.05
N LEU A 160 1.97 -10.37 -31.67
CA LEU A 160 1.78 -10.08 -33.11
C LEU A 160 2.43 -11.14 -33.99
N GLU A 161 3.64 -11.58 -33.66
CA GLU A 161 4.39 -12.58 -34.44
C GLU A 161 3.84 -14.00 -34.29
N LYS A 162 3.47 -14.40 -33.07
CA LYS A 162 3.08 -15.76 -32.72
C LYS A 162 1.56 -16.00 -32.66
N GLY A 163 0.75 -14.99 -32.93
CA GLY A 163 -0.71 -15.11 -32.92
C GLY A 163 -1.34 -15.09 -31.53
N GLY A 164 -0.88 -14.21 -30.62
CA GLY A 164 -1.47 -14.03 -29.29
C GLY A 164 -2.79 -13.22 -29.30
N LYS A 165 -3.43 -13.12 -28.13
CA LYS A 165 -4.67 -12.35 -27.95
C LYS A 165 -4.43 -10.86 -28.11
N LEU A 166 -5.24 -10.21 -28.96
CA LEU A 166 -5.26 -8.78 -29.22
C LEU A 166 -6.70 -8.23 -29.09
N PRO A 167 -6.89 -6.96 -28.69
CA PRO A 167 -5.85 -6.02 -28.22
C PRO A 167 -5.17 -6.51 -26.93
N MET A 168 -3.88 -6.20 -26.77
CA MET A 168 -3.20 -6.38 -25.49
C MET A 168 -3.55 -5.19 -24.58
N ILE A 169 -3.89 -5.49 -23.33
CA ILE A 169 -4.29 -4.49 -22.33
C ILE A 169 -3.25 -4.51 -21.21
N THR A 170 -2.76 -3.34 -20.79
CA THR A 170 -1.78 -3.25 -19.71
C THR A 170 -2.36 -3.69 -18.36
N SER A 171 -1.51 -4.22 -17.48
CA SER A 171 -1.89 -4.85 -16.21
C SER A 171 -1.30 -4.16 -14.97
N CYS A 172 -0.73 -2.96 -15.12
CA CYS A 172 -0.02 -2.27 -14.02
C CYS A 172 -0.93 -1.70 -12.92
N SER A 173 -2.25 -1.61 -13.14
CA SER A 173 -3.21 -1.13 -12.14
C SER A 173 -3.96 -2.28 -11.47
N PRO A 174 -3.75 -2.54 -10.17
CA PRO A 174 -4.42 -3.65 -9.48
C PRO A 174 -5.93 -3.44 -9.34
N GLY A 175 -6.40 -2.20 -9.29
CA GLY A 175 -7.83 -1.90 -9.34
C GLY A 175 -8.47 -2.29 -10.68
N TRP A 176 -7.76 -2.04 -11.78
CA TRP A 176 -8.16 -2.44 -13.13
C TRP A 176 -8.22 -3.97 -13.27
N ILE A 177 -7.19 -4.67 -12.79
CA ILE A 177 -7.16 -6.14 -12.81
C ILE A 177 -8.35 -6.72 -12.06
N LYS A 178 -8.61 -6.25 -10.83
CA LYS A 178 -9.77 -6.66 -10.05
C LYS A 178 -11.09 -6.40 -10.78
N PHE A 179 -11.22 -5.25 -11.42
CA PHE A 179 -12.41 -4.93 -12.19
C PHE A 179 -12.65 -5.93 -13.33
N ILE A 180 -11.59 -6.25 -14.10
CA ILE A 180 -11.68 -7.26 -15.18
C ILE A 180 -11.99 -8.64 -14.61
N GLU A 181 -11.31 -9.08 -13.56
CA GLU A 181 -11.53 -10.38 -12.92
C GLU A 181 -13.01 -10.59 -12.53
N HIS A 182 -13.65 -9.54 -12.02
CA HIS A 182 -15.02 -9.63 -11.55
C HIS A 182 -16.09 -9.35 -12.61
N GLN A 183 -15.86 -8.39 -13.49
CA GLN A 183 -16.88 -7.93 -14.44
C GLN A 183 -16.71 -8.51 -15.85
N PHE A 184 -15.48 -8.80 -16.24
CA PHE A 184 -15.14 -9.20 -17.61
C PHE A 184 -14.10 -10.33 -17.66
N PRO A 185 -14.33 -11.47 -16.98
CA PRO A 185 -13.34 -12.55 -16.89
C PRO A 185 -12.94 -13.13 -18.26
N ALA A 186 -13.80 -13.00 -19.28
CA ALA A 186 -13.48 -13.43 -20.65
C ALA A 186 -12.33 -12.64 -21.30
N TYR A 187 -11.96 -11.47 -20.75
CA TYR A 187 -10.87 -10.63 -21.27
C TYR A 187 -9.55 -10.80 -20.50
N LEU A 188 -9.46 -11.71 -19.56
CA LEU A 188 -8.23 -11.94 -18.78
C LEU A 188 -7.03 -12.28 -19.68
N ASP A 189 -7.24 -13.06 -20.74
CA ASP A 189 -6.17 -13.41 -21.71
C ASP A 189 -5.65 -12.21 -22.51
N HIS A 190 -6.38 -11.10 -22.51
CA HIS A 190 -5.97 -9.86 -23.15
C HIS A 190 -5.02 -9.03 -22.28
N LEU A 191 -4.97 -9.30 -20.96
CA LEU A 191 -4.07 -8.58 -20.08
C LEU A 191 -2.62 -8.93 -20.38
N SER A 192 -1.73 -7.94 -20.23
CA SER A 192 -0.29 -8.16 -20.21
C SER A 192 0.08 -9.07 -19.05
N THR A 193 1.04 -9.95 -19.28
CA THR A 193 1.63 -10.83 -18.26
C THR A 193 2.72 -10.13 -17.44
N CYS A 194 3.11 -8.92 -17.84
CA CYS A 194 4.14 -8.16 -17.17
C CYS A 194 3.73 -7.73 -15.75
N LYS A 195 4.70 -7.78 -14.85
CA LYS A 195 4.54 -7.20 -13.52
C LYS A 195 4.44 -5.67 -13.61
N SER A 196 3.71 -5.08 -12.66
CA SER A 196 3.66 -3.62 -12.53
C SER A 196 5.03 -3.04 -12.19
N PRO A 197 5.27 -1.72 -12.45
CA PRO A 197 6.49 -1.04 -12.01
C PRO A 197 6.78 -1.22 -10.53
N GLN A 198 5.75 -1.25 -9.68
CA GLN A 198 5.91 -1.49 -8.23
C GLN A 198 6.46 -2.88 -7.95
N GLN A 199 5.90 -3.92 -8.58
CA GLN A 199 6.37 -5.29 -8.37
C GLN A 199 7.74 -5.54 -9.00
N MET A 200 8.02 -4.93 -10.16
CA MET A 200 9.37 -4.97 -10.77
C MET A 200 10.40 -4.32 -9.85
N PHE A 201 10.05 -3.18 -9.23
CA PHE A 201 10.90 -2.55 -8.23
C PHE A 201 11.18 -3.48 -7.05
N GLY A 202 10.15 -4.09 -6.48
CA GLY A 202 10.31 -5.01 -5.35
C GLY A 202 11.24 -6.18 -5.68
N ALA A 203 11.12 -6.74 -6.88
CA ALA A 203 12.00 -7.79 -7.35
C ALA A 203 13.45 -7.29 -7.49
N LEU A 204 13.66 -6.18 -8.18
CA LEU A 204 15.01 -5.61 -8.40
C LEU A 204 15.67 -5.12 -7.11
N ALA A 205 14.91 -4.56 -6.20
CA ALA A 205 15.39 -4.11 -4.90
C ALA A 205 15.87 -5.26 -4.00
N LYS A 206 15.43 -6.50 -4.28
CA LYS A 206 15.86 -7.69 -3.53
C LYS A 206 16.79 -8.64 -4.33
N THR A 207 17.10 -8.31 -5.56
CA THR A 207 17.99 -9.12 -6.41
C THR A 207 19.16 -8.29 -6.95
N TYR A 208 18.92 -7.51 -7.98
CA TYR A 208 19.93 -6.74 -8.68
C TYR A 208 20.57 -5.63 -7.84
N TYR A 209 19.72 -4.85 -7.13
CA TYR A 209 20.21 -3.70 -6.35
C TYR A 209 21.15 -4.09 -5.22
N PRO A 210 20.85 -5.10 -4.38
CA PRO A 210 21.77 -5.56 -3.34
C PRO A 210 23.13 -6.02 -3.89
N GLU A 211 23.13 -6.74 -5.00
CA GLU A 211 24.38 -7.18 -5.65
C GLU A 211 25.26 -5.98 -6.03
N LYS A 212 24.66 -4.92 -6.58
CA LYS A 212 25.40 -3.70 -6.97
C LYS A 212 25.82 -2.83 -5.79
N ALA A 213 25.00 -2.78 -4.75
CA ALA A 213 25.23 -1.94 -3.58
C ALA A 213 25.99 -2.64 -2.44
N GLY A 214 26.28 -3.94 -2.57
CA GLY A 214 26.92 -4.73 -1.51
C GLY A 214 26.06 -4.92 -0.27
N LEU A 215 24.72 -5.04 -0.46
CA LEU A 215 23.76 -5.17 0.62
C LEU A 215 23.29 -6.62 0.76
N ASP A 216 22.86 -7.01 1.96
CA ASP A 216 22.21 -8.29 2.21
C ASP A 216 20.73 -8.21 1.81
N PRO A 217 20.27 -9.00 0.80
CA PRO A 217 18.86 -8.99 0.38
C PRO A 217 17.87 -9.34 1.49
N GLY A 218 18.28 -10.15 2.46
CA GLY A 218 17.46 -10.56 3.60
C GLY A 218 17.17 -9.41 4.59
N LYS A 219 18.00 -8.38 4.58
CA LYS A 219 17.85 -7.22 5.46
C LYS A 219 17.04 -6.09 4.78
N ILE A 220 16.77 -6.17 3.49
CA ILE A 220 16.09 -5.11 2.76
C ILE A 220 14.58 -5.16 3.01
N VAL A 221 14.05 -4.04 3.45
CA VAL A 221 12.60 -3.77 3.51
C VAL A 221 12.25 -2.78 2.41
N THR A 222 11.38 -3.18 1.49
CA THR A 222 10.93 -2.32 0.39
C THR A 222 9.63 -1.61 0.76
N VAL A 223 9.61 -0.30 0.58
CA VAL A 223 8.45 0.55 0.83
C VAL A 223 8.04 1.27 -0.45
N SER A 224 6.76 1.24 -0.77
CA SER A 224 6.22 1.92 -1.96
C SER A 224 5.36 3.10 -1.54
N ILE A 225 5.78 4.32 -1.87
CA ILE A 225 5.00 5.53 -1.66
C ILE A 225 4.16 5.77 -2.91
N MET A 226 2.89 5.36 -2.83
CA MET A 226 1.97 5.32 -3.95
C MET A 226 0.65 6.01 -3.62
N PRO A 227 0.04 6.77 -4.55
CA PRO A 227 -1.28 7.37 -4.33
C PRO A 227 -2.42 6.34 -4.46
N CYS A 228 -2.16 5.21 -5.12
CA CYS A 228 -3.14 4.16 -5.38
C CYS A 228 -3.23 3.19 -4.20
N THR A 229 -4.35 3.20 -3.47
CA THR A 229 -4.57 2.32 -2.31
C THR A 229 -4.62 0.84 -2.70
N ALA A 230 -5.07 0.50 -3.92
CA ALA A 230 -5.06 -0.87 -4.43
C ALA A 230 -3.65 -1.47 -4.58
N LYS A 231 -2.60 -0.64 -4.56
CA LYS A 231 -1.20 -1.10 -4.55
C LYS A 231 -0.82 -1.84 -3.27
N LYS A 232 -1.53 -1.62 -2.16
CA LYS A 232 -1.36 -2.42 -0.93
C LYS A 232 -1.80 -3.87 -1.16
N PHE A 233 -2.93 -4.06 -1.83
CA PHE A 233 -3.39 -5.40 -2.23
C PHE A 233 -2.43 -6.09 -3.21
N GLU A 234 -1.87 -5.33 -4.17
CA GLU A 234 -0.88 -5.88 -5.11
C GLU A 234 0.40 -6.36 -4.41
N ALA A 235 0.82 -5.68 -3.34
CA ALA A 235 2.01 -6.05 -2.58
C ALA A 235 1.88 -7.41 -1.86
N GLU A 236 0.66 -7.87 -1.63
CA GLU A 236 0.34 -9.13 -0.96
C GLU A 236 0.02 -10.29 -1.93
N ARG A 237 -0.23 -9.98 -3.19
CA ARG A 237 -0.56 -10.94 -4.25
C ARG A 237 0.70 -11.52 -4.89
#